data_258ea8e596b74a781507b8c802506e31
#
_entry.id   258ea8e596b74a781507b8c802506e31
#
_cell.length_a   1.000
_cell.length_b   1.000
_cell.length_c   1.000
_cell.angle_alpha   90.00
_cell.angle_beta   90.00
_cell.angle_gamma   90.00
#
_symmetry.space_group_name_H-M   'P 1'
#
loop_
_entity.id
_entity.type
_entity.pdbx_description
1 polymer ?
#
loop_
_entity_poly.entity_id
_entity_poly.type
_entity_poly.pdbx_seq_one_letter_code
_entity_poly.pdbx_strand_id
1 'polypeptide(L)'
;EMLARIQNDLFDLGADLCRPDDIDGALRIVSAQVERLEQEIDAMNLKLAPLDSFVLPGGSAASATLHVARTVVRRAERLSVALASESDVNPLVIQYLNRLSDHLFQLARINNDGGAGDVLWTPGATR
;
A
#
# COMPACT_ATOMS: atom_id res chain seq x y z
N GLU A 1 -13.23 3.34 7.54
CA GLU A 1 -12.58 2.89 8.77
C GLU A 1 -11.15 2.41 8.53
N MET A 2 -10.90 1.52 7.54
CA MET A 2 -9.53 1.05 7.19
C MET A 2 -8.57 2.20 6.88
N LEU A 3 -8.93 3.14 6.00
CA LEU A 3 -8.07 4.26 5.63
C LEU A 3 -7.70 5.17 6.81
N ALA A 4 -8.60 5.39 7.76
CA ALA A 4 -8.29 6.19 8.95
C ALA A 4 -7.22 5.52 9.83
N ARG A 5 -7.27 4.19 9.96
CA ARG A 5 -6.21 3.43 10.66
C ARG A 5 -4.88 3.51 9.92
N ILE A 6 -4.90 3.35 8.61
CA ILE A 6 -3.71 3.49 7.75
C ILE A 6 -3.09 4.88 7.88
N GLN A 7 -3.91 5.94 7.90
CA GLN A 7 -3.40 7.30 8.11
C GLN A 7 -2.69 7.43 9.46
N ASN A 8 -3.25 6.86 10.53
CA ASN A 8 -2.60 6.85 11.85
C ASN A 8 -1.29 6.08 11.82
N ASP A 9 -1.27 4.88 11.22
CA ASP A 9 -0.05 4.08 11.07
C ASP A 9 1.04 4.80 10.28
N LEU A 10 0.67 5.61 9.28
CA LEU A 10 1.65 6.38 8.50
C LEU A 10 2.31 7.49 9.31
N PHE A 11 1.61 8.05 10.31
CA PHE A 11 2.24 8.95 11.28
C PHE A 11 3.21 8.21 12.19
N ASP A 12 2.84 7.02 12.67
CA ASP A 12 3.74 6.16 13.46
C ASP A 12 4.98 5.77 12.63
N LEU A 13 4.79 5.42 11.37
CA LEU A 13 5.87 5.08 10.43
C LEU A 13 6.81 6.27 10.19
N GLY A 14 6.27 7.47 10.04
CA GLY A 14 7.07 8.68 9.91
C GLY A 14 7.89 8.96 11.18
N ALA A 15 7.30 8.75 12.36
CA ALA A 15 8.00 8.87 13.64
C ALA A 15 9.12 7.84 13.78
N ASP A 16 8.91 6.60 13.35
CA ASP A 16 9.90 5.53 13.31
C ASP A 16 11.10 5.93 12.43
N LEU A 17 10.85 6.37 11.19
CA LEU A 17 11.89 6.79 10.25
C LEU A 17 12.69 8.01 10.72
N CYS A 18 12.09 8.92 11.48
CA CYS A 18 12.76 10.10 12.01
C CYS A 18 13.75 9.80 13.15
N ARG A 19 13.71 8.60 13.72
CA ARG A 19 14.49 8.22 14.91
C ARG A 19 15.21 6.89 14.66
N PRO A 20 16.32 6.89 13.91
CA PRO A 20 17.07 5.67 13.60
C PRO A 20 17.77 5.09 14.84
N ASP A 21 17.96 5.90 15.88
CA ASP A 21 18.66 5.50 17.11
C ASP A 21 17.79 4.52 17.92
N ASP A 22 18.44 3.54 18.55
CA ASP A 22 17.82 2.62 19.50
C ASP A 22 17.57 3.33 20.84
N ILE A 23 16.48 4.13 20.86
CA ILE A 23 16.07 4.91 22.04
C ILE A 23 14.90 4.18 22.70
N ASP A 24 15.04 3.90 24.00
CA ASP A 24 13.98 3.34 24.83
C ASP A 24 12.68 4.17 24.70
N GLY A 25 11.57 3.48 24.39
CA GLY A 25 10.27 4.11 24.22
C GLY A 25 10.06 4.83 22.89
N ALA A 26 10.97 4.70 21.91
CA ALA A 26 10.74 5.20 20.57
C ALA A 26 9.54 4.50 19.93
N LEU A 27 8.68 5.29 19.26
CA LEU A 27 7.55 4.73 18.52
C LEU A 27 8.06 3.99 17.28
N ARG A 28 7.70 2.73 17.16
CA ARG A 28 8.12 1.84 16.08
C ARG A 28 6.93 1.16 15.43
N ILE A 29 7.03 0.92 14.13
CA ILE A 29 6.11 0.01 13.44
C ILE A 29 6.33 -1.40 14.00
N VAL A 30 5.24 -2.10 14.26
CA VAL A 30 5.22 -3.47 14.79
C VAL A 30 4.56 -4.44 13.81
N SER A 31 4.86 -5.74 13.96
CA SER A 31 4.33 -6.80 13.08
C SER A 31 2.81 -6.82 12.99
N ALA A 32 2.12 -6.53 14.08
CA ALA A 32 0.66 -6.51 14.12
C ALA A 32 0.03 -5.50 13.13
N GLN A 33 0.72 -4.38 12.83
CA GLN A 33 0.26 -3.42 11.84
C GLN A 33 0.40 -3.97 10.41
N VAL A 34 1.48 -4.68 10.13
CA VAL A 34 1.70 -5.37 8.84
C VAL A 34 0.69 -6.51 8.66
N GLU A 35 0.55 -7.37 9.65
CA GLU A 35 -0.37 -8.51 9.66
C GLU A 35 -1.83 -8.07 9.43
N ARG A 36 -2.22 -6.94 10.00
CA ARG A 36 -3.56 -6.39 9.76
C ARG A 36 -3.77 -6.01 8.29
N LEU A 37 -2.79 -5.40 7.63
CA LEU A 37 -2.89 -5.10 6.19
C LEU A 37 -3.02 -6.39 5.38
N GLU A 38 -2.26 -7.43 5.71
CA GLU A 38 -2.33 -8.73 5.04
C GLU A 38 -3.71 -9.37 5.20
N GLN A 39 -4.28 -9.36 6.39
CA GLN A 39 -5.63 -9.87 6.65
C GLN A 39 -6.70 -9.09 5.88
N GLU A 40 -6.57 -7.75 5.81
CA GLU A 40 -7.49 -6.92 5.03
C GLU A 40 -7.36 -7.18 3.52
N ILE A 41 -6.15 -7.41 3.00
CA ILE A 41 -5.88 -7.80 1.62
C ILE A 41 -6.56 -9.14 1.31
N ASP A 42 -6.37 -10.15 2.16
CA ASP A 42 -6.96 -11.47 1.99
C ASP A 42 -8.49 -11.40 1.98
N ALA A 43 -9.07 -10.62 2.89
CA ALA A 43 -10.52 -10.42 2.96
C ALA A 43 -11.08 -9.72 1.69
N MET A 44 -10.33 -8.78 1.11
CA MET A 44 -10.70 -8.14 -0.16
C MET A 44 -10.55 -9.11 -1.35
N ASN A 45 -9.48 -9.90 -1.37
CA ASN A 45 -9.23 -10.89 -2.42
C ASN A 45 -10.34 -11.92 -2.55
N LEU A 46 -10.96 -12.34 -1.45
CA LEU A 46 -12.10 -13.27 -1.47
C LEU A 46 -13.30 -12.73 -2.25
N LYS A 47 -13.39 -11.41 -2.43
CA LYS A 47 -14.51 -10.73 -3.11
C LYS A 47 -14.19 -10.37 -4.56
N LEU A 48 -12.94 -10.56 -5.00
CA LEU A 48 -12.44 -10.14 -6.30
C LEU A 48 -12.21 -11.35 -7.19
N ALA A 49 -12.61 -11.24 -8.47
CA ALA A 49 -12.27 -12.24 -9.47
C ALA A 49 -10.77 -12.18 -9.81
N PRO A 50 -10.15 -13.31 -10.19
CA PRO A 50 -8.77 -13.34 -10.67
C PRO A 50 -8.58 -12.40 -11.86
N LEU A 51 -7.39 -11.78 -11.94
CA LEU A 51 -6.99 -10.95 -13.07
C LEU A 51 -6.26 -11.78 -14.12
N ASP A 52 -6.58 -11.52 -15.39
CA ASP A 52 -5.89 -12.05 -16.56
C ASP A 52 -5.12 -10.98 -17.35
N SER A 53 -5.17 -9.74 -16.91
CA SER A 53 -4.50 -8.59 -17.50
C SER A 53 -4.05 -7.60 -16.42
N PHE A 54 -3.20 -6.64 -16.80
CA PHE A 54 -2.87 -5.51 -15.94
C PHE A 54 -4.05 -4.55 -15.83
N VAL A 55 -4.19 -3.94 -14.66
CA VAL A 55 -5.21 -2.92 -14.37
C VAL A 55 -4.61 -1.53 -14.59
N LEU A 56 -5.28 -0.73 -15.40
CA LEU A 56 -4.92 0.67 -15.59
C LEU A 56 -5.43 1.52 -14.42
N PRO A 57 -4.73 2.61 -14.05
CA PRO A 57 -5.09 3.45 -12.91
C PRO A 57 -6.30 4.35 -13.24
N GLY A 58 -7.50 3.78 -13.25
CA GLY A 58 -8.72 4.47 -13.66
C GLY A 58 -9.97 3.84 -13.08
N GLY A 59 -11.12 4.14 -13.69
CA GLY A 59 -12.44 3.71 -13.26
C GLY A 59 -13.15 4.78 -12.44
N SER A 60 -13.72 4.44 -11.28
CA SER A 60 -14.36 5.42 -10.41
C SER A 60 -13.36 6.47 -9.90
N ALA A 61 -13.86 7.64 -9.48
CA ALA A 61 -13.01 8.68 -8.89
C ALA A 61 -12.28 8.17 -7.62
N ALA A 62 -12.93 7.36 -6.81
CA ALA A 62 -12.32 6.73 -5.65
C ALA A 62 -11.19 5.78 -6.04
N SER A 63 -11.41 4.90 -7.03
CA SER A 63 -10.39 4.00 -7.54
C SER A 63 -9.19 4.76 -8.11
N ALA A 64 -9.40 5.75 -8.96
CA ALA A 64 -8.33 6.56 -9.53
C ALA A 64 -7.49 7.25 -8.44
N THR A 65 -8.13 7.79 -7.41
CA THR A 65 -7.43 8.41 -6.27
C THR A 65 -6.61 7.40 -5.48
N LEU A 66 -7.15 6.20 -5.25
CA LEU A 66 -6.45 5.10 -4.57
C LEU A 66 -5.22 4.64 -5.37
N HIS A 67 -5.28 4.63 -6.70
CA HIS A 67 -4.12 4.36 -7.54
C HIS A 67 -3.04 5.45 -7.43
N VAL A 68 -3.41 6.73 -7.29
CA VAL A 68 -2.45 7.81 -7.00
C VAL A 68 -1.78 7.55 -5.64
N ALA A 69 -2.57 7.30 -4.60
CA ALA A 69 -2.04 6.98 -3.27
C ALA A 69 -1.08 5.78 -3.32
N ARG A 70 -1.44 4.72 -4.05
CA ARG A 70 -0.59 3.54 -4.26
C ARG A 70 0.77 3.90 -4.85
N THR A 71 0.81 4.76 -5.86
CA THR A 71 2.08 5.17 -6.49
C THR A 71 2.95 6.02 -5.56
N VAL A 72 2.34 6.86 -4.73
CA VAL A 72 3.04 7.64 -3.69
C VAL A 72 3.65 6.70 -2.64
N VAL A 73 2.90 5.70 -2.18
CA VAL A 73 3.40 4.68 -1.25
C VAL A 73 4.58 3.90 -1.84
N ARG A 74 4.51 3.51 -3.10
CA ARG A 74 5.61 2.83 -3.79
C ARG A 74 6.87 3.70 -3.90
N ARG A 75 6.71 5.00 -4.09
CA ARG A 75 7.83 5.95 -4.03
C ARG A 75 8.42 6.01 -2.62
N ALA A 76 7.60 6.09 -1.58
CA ALA A 76 8.04 6.08 -0.19
C ALA A 76 8.79 4.78 0.15
N GLU A 77 8.30 3.63 -0.31
CA GLU A 77 8.97 2.34 -0.15
C GLU A 77 10.38 2.36 -0.77
N ARG A 78 10.50 2.80 -2.02
CA ARG A 78 11.83 2.90 -2.70
C ARG A 78 12.79 3.81 -1.95
N LEU A 79 12.33 4.95 -1.44
CA LEU A 79 13.16 5.88 -0.66
C LEU A 79 13.55 5.27 0.68
N SER A 80 12.67 4.52 1.33
CA SER A 80 12.97 3.81 2.58
C SER A 80 13.99 2.69 2.37
N VAL A 81 13.91 1.96 1.26
CA VAL A 81 14.93 0.96 0.87
C VAL A 81 16.29 1.63 0.64
N ALA A 82 16.32 2.76 -0.06
CA ALA A 82 17.56 3.51 -0.26
C ALA A 82 18.15 4.01 1.08
N LEU A 83 17.30 4.52 1.97
CA LEU A 83 17.73 4.96 3.30
C LEU A 83 18.30 3.80 4.12
N ALA A 84 17.70 2.61 4.03
CA ALA A 84 18.16 1.41 4.74
C ALA A 84 19.56 0.94 4.33
N SER A 85 20.08 1.38 3.18
CA SER A 85 21.46 1.12 2.77
C SER A 85 22.49 2.02 3.47
N GLU A 86 22.04 3.10 4.09
CA GLU A 86 22.89 4.13 4.68
C GLU A 86 22.65 4.31 6.20
N SER A 87 21.52 3.86 6.69
CA SER A 87 21.06 4.04 8.08
C SER A 87 20.32 2.82 8.58
N ASP A 88 20.26 2.67 9.90
CA ASP A 88 19.40 1.66 10.53
C ASP A 88 17.93 2.05 10.35
N VAL A 89 17.22 1.27 9.55
CA VAL A 89 15.78 1.41 9.33
C VAL A 89 15.09 0.16 9.83
N ASN A 90 14.02 0.32 10.60
CA ASN A 90 13.18 -0.79 11.02
C ASN A 90 12.65 -1.54 9.77
N PRO A 91 12.98 -2.83 9.58
CA PRO A 91 12.54 -3.60 8.40
C PRO A 91 11.03 -3.64 8.23
N LEU A 92 10.28 -3.54 9.33
CA LEU A 92 8.81 -3.52 9.31
C LEU A 92 8.23 -2.27 8.63
N VAL A 93 8.98 -1.16 8.60
CA VAL A 93 8.59 0.04 7.83
C VAL A 93 8.49 -0.28 6.33
N ILE A 94 9.51 -0.95 5.79
CA ILE A 94 9.54 -1.34 4.37
C ILE A 94 8.46 -2.38 4.08
N GLN A 95 8.28 -3.37 4.97
CA GLN A 95 7.22 -4.36 4.83
C GLN A 95 5.83 -3.71 4.86
N TYR A 96 5.60 -2.77 5.78
CA TYR A 96 4.34 -2.04 5.87
C TYR A 96 4.02 -1.29 4.57
N LEU A 97 4.98 -0.52 4.04
CA LEU A 97 4.81 0.22 2.79
C LEU A 97 4.55 -0.71 1.60
N ASN A 98 5.25 -1.85 1.54
CA ASN A 98 5.03 -2.86 0.52
C ASN A 98 3.60 -3.43 0.59
N ARG A 99 3.15 -3.85 1.77
CA ARG A 99 1.78 -4.37 1.98
C ARG A 99 0.72 -3.30 1.75
N LEU A 100 1.00 -2.04 2.14
CA LEU A 100 0.08 -0.93 1.90
C LEU A 100 -0.14 -0.68 0.41
N SER A 101 0.88 -0.80 -0.42
CA SER A 101 0.70 -0.65 -1.88
C SER A 101 -0.23 -1.73 -2.44
N ASP A 102 -0.13 -2.96 -1.98
CA ASP A 102 -1.03 -4.06 -2.37
C ASP A 102 -2.44 -3.86 -1.84
N HIS A 103 -2.56 -3.41 -0.60
CA HIS A 103 -3.85 -3.07 0.01
C HIS A 103 -4.60 -2.00 -0.79
N LEU A 104 -3.92 -0.91 -1.17
CA LEU A 104 -4.51 0.17 -1.96
C LEU A 104 -4.91 -0.29 -3.36
N PHE A 105 -4.15 -1.22 -3.95
CA PHE A 105 -4.51 -1.84 -5.22
C PHE A 105 -5.82 -2.63 -5.12
N GLN A 106 -5.94 -3.50 -4.12
CA GLN A 106 -7.17 -4.27 -3.91
C GLN A 106 -8.35 -3.37 -3.57
N LEU A 107 -8.12 -2.34 -2.75
CA LEU A 107 -9.17 -1.39 -2.39
C LEU A 107 -9.63 -0.56 -3.60
N ALA A 108 -8.72 -0.22 -4.53
CA ALA A 108 -9.08 0.43 -5.79
C ALA A 108 -10.02 -0.45 -6.62
N ARG A 109 -9.73 -1.76 -6.74
CA ARG A 109 -10.58 -2.72 -7.44
C ARG A 109 -11.95 -2.88 -6.79
N ILE A 110 -11.99 -2.96 -5.46
CA ILE A 110 -13.27 -2.99 -4.70
C ILE A 110 -14.13 -1.77 -5.05
N ASN A 111 -13.52 -0.59 -5.20
CA ASN A 111 -14.21 0.66 -5.55
C ASN A 111 -14.52 0.79 -7.06
N ASN A 112 -14.17 -0.20 -7.86
CA ASN A 112 -14.56 -0.35 -9.26
C ASN A 112 -15.61 -1.47 -9.42
N ASP A 113 -16.73 -1.33 -8.74
CA ASP A 113 -17.83 -2.30 -8.79
C ASP A 113 -17.35 -3.74 -8.46
N GLY A 114 -16.59 -3.88 -7.36
CA GLY A 114 -16.04 -5.17 -6.97
C GLY A 114 -15.11 -5.81 -8.01
N GLY A 115 -14.40 -4.99 -8.79
CA GLY A 115 -13.49 -5.42 -9.84
C GLY A 115 -14.12 -5.52 -11.24
N ALA A 116 -15.45 -5.54 -11.35
CA ALA A 116 -16.14 -5.60 -12.65
C ALA A 116 -15.93 -4.32 -13.49
N GLY A 117 -15.71 -3.18 -12.81
CA GLY A 117 -15.42 -1.89 -13.44
C GLY A 117 -13.92 -1.60 -13.64
N ASP A 118 -13.04 -2.56 -13.41
CA ASP A 118 -11.62 -2.38 -13.64
C ASP A 118 -11.32 -2.07 -15.11
N VAL A 119 -10.49 -1.05 -15.34
CA VAL A 119 -10.01 -0.71 -16.69
C VAL A 119 -8.78 -1.56 -16.98
N LEU A 120 -8.90 -2.51 -17.91
CA LEU A 120 -7.84 -3.45 -18.21
C LEU A 120 -6.96 -2.96 -19.36
N TRP A 121 -5.67 -3.25 -19.23
CA TRP A 121 -4.71 -2.99 -20.31
C TRP A 121 -4.93 -3.95 -21.49
N THR A 122 -4.95 -3.38 -22.68
CA THR A 122 -4.98 -4.12 -23.93
C THR A 122 -3.66 -3.89 -24.68
N PRO A 123 -2.81 -4.90 -24.81
CA PRO A 123 -1.52 -4.77 -25.48
C PRO A 123 -1.67 -4.22 -26.90
N GLY A 124 -0.94 -3.16 -27.22
CA GLY A 124 -0.88 -2.61 -28.58
C GLY A 124 -2.17 -1.97 -29.11
N ALA A 125 -3.15 -1.66 -28.26
CA ALA A 125 -4.46 -1.12 -28.68
C ALA A 125 -4.39 0.19 -29.48
N THR A 126 -3.28 0.94 -29.37
CA THR A 126 -3.08 2.24 -30.04
C THR A 126 -1.96 2.21 -31.09
N ARG A 127 -1.52 1.06 -31.51
CA ARG A 127 -0.52 0.87 -32.56
C ARG A 127 -1.11 1.06 -33.94
#